data_299bc23f40ce97ffbbd1d95e445d78c3
#
_entry.id   299bc23f40ce97ffbbd1d95e445d78c3
#
_cell.length_a   1.000
_cell.length_b   1.000
_cell.length_c   1.000
_cell.angle_alpha   90.00
_cell.angle_beta   90.00
_cell.angle_gamma   90.00
#
_symmetry.space_group_name_H-M   'P 1'
#
loop_
_entity.id
_entity.type
_entity.pdbx_description
1 polymer ?
#
loop_
_entity_poly.entity_id
_entity_poly.type
_entity_poly.pdbx_seq_one_letter_code
_entity_poly.pdbx_strand_id
1 'polypeptide(L)'
;MTGRKVRNGALPLDIGVIVLNVDTCYVIRRAVYEGRPVVDRVLTVGGTVQKPANYLARIGSPVEWFLDTSGGLLPETRMLIYGGPMMGMTISREDIPVTKGCSGILALDKLSALEEEGPCIRCGRCVDACPMLLSPTQIDQCMRKDLYEYAEALGVMNCMECGACSWSCPSRRNLTQSCRICKRIITKRRREAAGKGGK
;
A
#
# COMPACT_ATOMS: atom_id res chain seq x y z
N MET A 1 -8.60 -20.89 5.17
CA MET A 1 -8.56 -21.32 6.58
C MET A 1 -9.95 -21.55 7.15
N THR A 2 -10.88 -20.59 7.11
CA THR A 2 -12.22 -20.72 7.74
C THR A 2 -13.32 -21.18 6.78
N GLY A 3 -13.09 -21.19 5.46
CA GLY A 3 -14.11 -21.43 4.43
C GLY A 3 -15.19 -20.36 4.32
N ARG A 4 -15.16 -19.33 5.15
CA ARG A 4 -16.13 -18.24 5.16
C ARG A 4 -15.75 -17.17 4.14
N LYS A 5 -16.75 -16.61 3.44
CA LYS A 5 -16.56 -15.50 2.49
C LYS A 5 -16.98 -14.18 3.12
N VAL A 6 -16.11 -13.17 3.03
CA VAL A 6 -16.43 -11.78 3.39
C VAL A 6 -17.29 -11.18 2.27
N ARG A 7 -18.41 -10.54 2.59
CA ARG A 7 -19.26 -9.84 1.62
C ARG A 7 -18.55 -8.60 1.06
N ASN A 8 -18.94 -8.17 -0.14
CA ASN A 8 -18.40 -6.94 -0.72
C ASN A 8 -18.64 -5.74 0.19
N GLY A 9 -17.56 -5.01 0.50
CA GLY A 9 -17.60 -3.85 1.40
C GLY A 9 -17.63 -4.17 2.89
N ALA A 10 -17.71 -5.46 3.29
CA ALA A 10 -17.63 -5.91 4.67
C ALA A 10 -16.18 -6.15 5.12
N LEU A 11 -15.98 -6.28 6.42
CA LEU A 11 -14.69 -6.60 7.03
C LEU A 11 -14.63 -8.06 7.48
N PRO A 12 -13.45 -8.66 7.63
CA PRO A 12 -13.29 -10.00 8.22
C PRO A 12 -13.97 -10.12 9.60
N LEU A 13 -14.03 -9.03 10.36
CA LEU A 13 -14.71 -8.98 11.66
C LEU A 13 -16.19 -9.35 11.56
N ASP A 14 -16.88 -8.97 10.48
CA ASP A 14 -18.32 -9.25 10.28
C ASP A 14 -18.63 -10.73 10.14
N ILE A 15 -17.62 -11.55 9.86
CA ILE A 15 -17.71 -13.02 9.83
C ILE A 15 -17.00 -13.67 11.02
N GLY A 16 -16.69 -12.90 12.07
CA GLY A 16 -16.05 -13.39 13.29
C GLY A 16 -14.57 -13.72 13.13
N VAL A 17 -13.87 -13.06 12.20
CA VAL A 17 -12.43 -13.27 11.95
C VAL A 17 -11.68 -11.97 12.15
N ILE A 18 -10.62 -12.00 12.95
CA ILE A 18 -9.68 -10.89 13.11
C ILE A 18 -8.38 -11.25 12.40
N VAL A 19 -7.92 -10.34 11.51
CA VAL A 19 -6.63 -10.48 10.82
C VAL A 19 -5.68 -9.42 11.37
N LEU A 20 -4.58 -9.86 11.97
CA LEU A 20 -3.58 -9.00 12.59
C LEU A 20 -2.19 -9.32 12.01
N ASN A 21 -1.36 -8.28 11.89
CA ASN A 21 0.06 -8.46 11.64
C ASN A 21 0.72 -9.09 12.88
N VAL A 22 1.75 -9.90 12.68
CA VAL A 22 2.48 -10.57 13.78
C VAL A 22 3.09 -9.57 14.77
N ASP A 23 3.62 -8.45 14.28
CA ASP A 23 4.14 -7.37 15.12
C ASP A 23 3.04 -6.76 16.01
N THR A 24 1.84 -6.58 15.46
CA THR A 24 0.67 -6.15 16.24
C THR A 24 0.32 -7.13 17.35
N CYS A 25 0.35 -8.44 17.08
CA CYS A 25 0.12 -9.48 18.10
C CYS A 25 1.17 -9.41 19.23
N TYR A 26 2.44 -9.25 18.84
CA TYR A 26 3.54 -9.10 19.79
C TYR A 26 3.37 -7.88 20.70
N VAL A 27 3.01 -6.74 20.12
CA VAL A 27 2.78 -5.50 20.86
C VAL A 27 1.57 -5.58 21.77
N ILE A 28 0.47 -6.22 21.32
CA ILE A 28 -0.72 -6.47 22.17
C ILE A 28 -0.32 -7.30 23.39
N ARG A 29 0.46 -8.36 23.20
CA ARG A 29 0.97 -9.16 24.32
C ARG A 29 1.73 -8.30 25.33
N ARG A 30 2.67 -7.46 24.86
CA ARG A 30 3.44 -6.57 25.74
C ARG A 30 2.56 -5.57 26.47
N ALA A 31 1.56 -5.02 25.79
CA ALA A 31 0.62 -4.08 26.42
C ALA A 31 -0.21 -4.74 27.52
N VAL A 32 -0.71 -5.95 27.27
CA VAL A 32 -1.59 -6.67 28.22
C VAL A 32 -0.82 -7.25 29.41
N TYR A 33 0.32 -7.91 29.16
CA TYR A 33 1.06 -8.63 30.22
C TYR A 33 2.14 -7.81 30.90
N GLU A 34 2.72 -6.81 30.21
CA GLU A 34 3.85 -6.03 30.70
C GLU A 34 3.47 -4.55 30.96
N GLY A 35 2.23 -4.13 30.63
CA GLY A 35 1.79 -2.74 30.79
C GLY A 35 2.55 -1.76 29.87
N ARG A 36 3.23 -2.24 28.83
CA ARG A 36 4.07 -1.42 27.97
C ARG A 36 3.32 -0.86 26.78
N PRO A 37 3.29 0.47 26.59
CA PRO A 37 2.70 1.09 25.40
C PRO A 37 3.55 0.81 24.15
N VAL A 38 2.97 1.05 22.96
CA VAL A 38 3.66 0.94 21.67
C VAL A 38 4.58 2.14 21.48
N VAL A 39 5.86 1.99 21.77
CA VAL A 39 6.89 3.04 21.66
C VAL A 39 7.98 2.70 20.65
N ASP A 40 8.06 1.44 20.26
CA ASP A 40 9.07 0.91 19.33
C ASP A 40 8.44 -0.08 18.34
N ARG A 41 9.13 -0.31 17.24
CA ARG A 41 8.77 -1.35 16.28
C ARG A 41 9.99 -1.85 15.50
N VAL A 42 9.90 -3.03 14.93
CA VAL A 42 10.91 -3.53 14.02
C VAL A 42 10.77 -2.81 12.66
N LEU A 43 11.87 -2.23 12.20
CA LEU A 43 11.99 -1.50 10.93
C LEU A 43 13.09 -2.15 10.11
N THR A 44 12.79 -2.51 8.86
CA THR A 44 13.78 -3.01 7.91
C THR A 44 14.26 -1.88 7.02
N VAL A 45 15.57 -1.65 6.97
CA VAL A 45 16.20 -0.77 5.98
C VAL A 45 16.92 -1.63 4.95
N GLY A 46 16.60 -1.45 3.67
CA GLY A 46 17.14 -2.30 2.62
C GLY A 46 17.16 -1.65 1.24
N GLY A 47 17.63 -2.42 0.27
CA GLY A 47 17.84 -1.95 -1.11
C GLY A 47 19.22 -1.35 -1.29
N THR A 48 19.33 -0.22 -2.01
CA THR A 48 20.59 0.48 -2.32
C THR A 48 21.11 1.31 -1.15
N VAL A 49 21.35 0.66 -0.01
CA VAL A 49 22.06 1.18 1.16
C VAL A 49 23.33 0.38 1.40
N GLN A 50 24.35 0.96 2.06
CA GLN A 50 25.62 0.26 2.25
C GLN A 50 25.51 -0.99 3.13
N LYS A 51 24.68 -0.92 4.20
CA LYS A 51 24.51 -2.00 5.18
C LYS A 51 23.05 -2.24 5.47
N PRO A 52 22.33 -3.02 4.66
CA PRO A 52 20.94 -3.37 4.94
C PRO A 52 20.81 -4.07 6.30
N ALA A 53 19.85 -3.63 7.12
CA ALA A 53 19.67 -4.17 8.46
C ALA A 53 18.23 -4.01 8.97
N ASN A 54 17.93 -4.75 10.05
CA ASN A 54 16.72 -4.58 10.82
C ASN A 54 17.04 -3.79 12.11
N TYR A 55 16.21 -2.81 12.40
CA TYR A 55 16.37 -1.93 13.57
C TYR A 55 15.16 -2.04 14.49
N LEU A 56 15.41 -1.95 15.80
CA LEU A 56 14.34 -1.66 16.75
C LEU A 56 14.17 -0.13 16.80
N ALA A 57 13.30 0.38 15.95
CA ALA A 57 13.10 1.81 15.77
C ALA A 57 12.14 2.38 16.82
N ARG A 58 12.51 3.46 17.48
CA ARG A 58 11.55 4.25 18.26
C ARG A 58 10.61 4.99 17.32
N ILE A 59 9.31 4.93 17.63
CA ILE A 59 8.28 5.68 16.91
C ILE A 59 8.56 7.18 17.11
N GLY A 60 8.59 7.92 15.99
CA GLY A 60 8.95 9.34 15.98
C GLY A 60 10.40 9.63 15.56
N SER A 61 11.30 8.64 15.53
CA SER A 61 12.64 8.84 14.99
C SER A 61 12.62 9.18 13.51
N PRO A 62 13.45 10.11 13.02
CA PRO A 62 13.49 10.46 11.61
C PRO A 62 14.09 9.32 10.76
N VAL A 63 13.63 9.20 9.54
CA VAL A 63 14.08 8.17 8.58
C VAL A 63 15.57 8.32 8.27
N GLU A 64 16.05 9.56 8.12
CA GLU A 64 17.46 9.87 7.83
C GLU A 64 18.42 9.20 8.82
N TRP A 65 18.07 9.16 10.11
CA TRP A 65 18.91 8.53 11.12
C TRP A 65 19.17 7.03 10.83
N PHE A 66 18.16 6.33 10.34
CA PHE A 66 18.29 4.91 9.98
C PHE A 66 19.05 4.71 8.68
N LEU A 67 18.92 5.62 7.72
CA LEU A 67 19.69 5.60 6.48
C LEU A 67 21.17 5.84 6.79
N ASP A 68 21.52 6.83 7.62
CA ASP A 68 22.87 7.13 8.03
C ASP A 68 23.49 5.97 8.83
N THR A 69 22.73 5.39 9.77
CA THR A 69 23.18 4.22 10.55
C THR A 69 23.42 3.00 9.65
N SER A 70 22.70 2.91 8.52
CA SER A 70 22.90 1.90 7.47
C SER A 70 24.07 2.22 6.54
N GLY A 71 24.90 3.24 6.86
CA GLY A 71 26.05 3.66 6.09
C GLY A 71 25.75 4.60 4.93
N GLY A 72 24.51 5.09 4.83
CA GLY A 72 24.06 6.01 3.79
C GLY A 72 23.53 5.30 2.54
N LEU A 73 22.95 6.11 1.66
CA LEU A 73 22.45 5.68 0.36
C LEU A 73 23.60 5.48 -0.64
N LEU A 74 23.47 4.49 -1.50
CA LEU A 74 24.39 4.31 -2.61
C LEU A 74 24.10 5.34 -3.73
N PRO A 75 25.12 5.74 -4.53
CA PRO A 75 24.97 6.79 -5.55
C PRO A 75 23.91 6.49 -6.63
N GLU A 76 23.65 5.21 -6.88
CA GLU A 76 22.62 4.73 -7.82
C GLU A 76 21.18 4.86 -7.29
N THR A 77 21.00 5.19 -6.02
CA THR A 77 19.65 5.32 -5.43
C THR A 77 18.86 6.41 -6.13
N ARG A 78 17.63 6.07 -6.54
CA ARG A 78 16.71 6.96 -7.27
C ARG A 78 15.40 7.18 -6.55
N MET A 79 15.02 6.28 -5.65
CA MET A 79 13.75 6.38 -4.92
C MET A 79 13.87 5.78 -3.53
N LEU A 80 13.17 6.43 -2.59
CA LEU A 80 12.92 5.90 -1.27
C LEU A 80 11.45 5.52 -1.13
N ILE A 81 11.18 4.31 -0.65
CA ILE A 81 9.84 3.83 -0.33
C ILE A 81 9.71 3.69 1.18
N TYR A 82 8.70 4.34 1.72
CA TYR A 82 8.28 4.23 3.11
C TYR A 82 7.20 3.16 3.24
N GLY A 83 7.54 2.02 3.82
CA GLY A 83 6.71 0.82 3.92
C GLY A 83 7.22 -0.35 3.10
N GLY A 84 6.31 -1.25 2.71
CA GLY A 84 6.66 -2.43 1.91
C GLY A 84 6.84 -2.12 0.41
N PRO A 85 7.48 -3.02 -0.35
CA PRO A 85 7.83 -2.77 -1.75
C PRO A 85 6.63 -2.61 -2.68
N MET A 86 5.48 -3.20 -2.37
CA MET A 86 4.29 -3.15 -3.23
C MET A 86 3.26 -2.10 -2.80
N MET A 87 3.11 -1.87 -1.50
CA MET A 87 2.08 -0.98 -0.95
C MET A 87 2.64 0.28 -0.30
N GLY A 88 3.97 0.39 -0.16
CA GLY A 88 4.64 1.55 0.40
C GLY A 88 4.44 2.81 -0.45
N MET A 89 4.73 3.94 0.13
CA MET A 89 4.65 5.25 -0.53
C MET A 89 6.04 5.79 -0.81
N THR A 90 6.25 6.34 -1.99
CA THR A 90 7.48 7.08 -2.29
C THR A 90 7.54 8.33 -1.42
N ILE A 91 8.71 8.57 -0.85
CA ILE A 91 9.01 9.77 -0.08
C ILE A 91 10.10 10.58 -0.77
N SER A 92 9.99 11.91 -0.68
CA SER A 92 10.95 12.87 -1.23
C SER A 92 11.79 13.56 -0.15
N ARG A 93 11.47 13.31 1.12
CA ARG A 93 12.16 13.87 2.29
C ARG A 93 12.53 12.74 3.25
N GLU A 94 13.66 12.86 3.90
CA GLU A 94 14.20 11.85 4.82
C GLU A 94 13.95 12.22 6.30
N ASP A 95 13.56 13.47 6.57
CA ASP A 95 13.26 14.00 7.89
C ASP A 95 11.88 13.58 8.44
N ILE A 96 11.14 12.73 7.71
CA ILE A 96 9.85 12.22 8.15
C ILE A 96 10.00 11.21 9.29
N PRO A 97 9.09 11.22 10.28
CA PRO A 97 9.18 10.31 11.41
C PRO A 97 8.72 8.89 11.05
N VAL A 98 9.36 7.90 11.66
CA VAL A 98 8.88 6.52 11.66
C VAL A 98 7.58 6.43 12.46
N THR A 99 6.50 5.99 11.81
CA THR A 99 5.18 5.83 12.43
C THR A 99 4.91 4.37 12.81
N LYS A 100 3.85 4.13 13.57
CA LYS A 100 3.38 2.77 13.92
C LYS A 100 3.14 1.87 12.70
N GLY A 101 2.76 2.44 11.54
CA GLY A 101 2.48 1.70 10.30
C GLY A 101 3.72 1.39 9.47
N CYS A 102 4.87 2.02 9.72
CA CYS A 102 6.07 1.83 8.91
C CYS A 102 6.79 0.54 9.29
N SER A 103 6.85 -0.43 8.39
CA SER A 103 7.59 -1.68 8.59
C SER A 103 8.93 -1.71 7.85
N GLY A 104 9.20 -0.76 6.97
CA GLY A 104 10.44 -0.73 6.20
C GLY A 104 10.71 0.60 5.52
N ILE A 105 11.96 0.79 5.17
CA ILE A 105 12.46 1.86 4.31
C ILE A 105 13.28 1.16 3.23
N LEU A 106 12.87 1.31 1.97
CA LEU A 106 13.52 0.67 0.85
C LEU A 106 14.09 1.72 -0.09
N ALA A 107 15.40 1.65 -0.29
CA ALA A 107 16.10 2.45 -1.28
C ALA A 107 16.20 1.65 -2.59
N LEU A 108 15.77 2.23 -3.69
CA LEU A 108 15.77 1.56 -4.99
C LEU A 108 16.58 2.37 -6.01
N ASP A 109 17.33 1.65 -6.84
CA ASP A 109 18.20 2.21 -7.89
C ASP A 109 17.43 2.52 -9.16
N LYS A 110 16.71 1.53 -9.66
CA LYS A 110 16.03 1.59 -10.95
C LYS A 110 14.54 1.40 -10.80
N LEU A 111 13.79 2.30 -11.43
CA LEU A 111 12.36 2.31 -11.36
C LEU A 111 11.73 1.96 -12.69
N SER A 112 11.13 0.80 -12.73
CA SER A 112 10.12 0.48 -13.74
C SER A 112 8.93 1.47 -13.73
N ALA A 113 8.73 2.17 -12.63
CA ALA A 113 7.71 3.20 -12.49
C ALA A 113 8.03 4.53 -13.19
N LEU A 114 9.30 4.77 -13.56
CA LEU A 114 9.70 5.94 -14.36
C LEU A 114 9.68 5.68 -15.87
N GLU A 115 9.43 4.45 -16.27
CA GLU A 115 9.25 4.15 -17.68
C GLU A 115 7.83 4.50 -18.10
N GLU A 116 7.70 5.08 -19.29
CA GLU A 116 6.40 5.50 -19.82
C GLU A 116 5.41 4.34 -19.93
N GLU A 117 4.15 4.63 -19.59
CA GLU A 117 3.08 3.66 -19.75
C GLU A 117 2.84 3.37 -21.24
N GLY A 118 2.93 2.11 -21.62
CA GLY A 118 2.55 1.65 -22.94
C GLY A 118 1.03 1.48 -23.08
N PRO A 119 0.53 1.31 -24.33
CA PRO A 119 -0.85 0.99 -24.57
C PRO A 119 -1.20 -0.39 -23.99
N CYS A 120 -2.46 -0.56 -23.56
CA CYS A 120 -2.94 -1.87 -23.10
C CYS A 120 -3.02 -2.86 -24.26
N ILE A 121 -2.25 -3.94 -24.18
CA ILE A 121 -2.24 -5.04 -25.17
C ILE A 121 -3.32 -6.10 -24.93
N ARG A 122 -4.19 -5.92 -23.94
CA ARG A 122 -5.31 -6.81 -23.57
C ARG A 122 -4.89 -8.25 -23.25
N CYS A 123 -3.72 -8.45 -22.68
CA CYS A 123 -3.17 -9.79 -22.37
C CYS A 123 -3.82 -10.52 -21.18
N GLY A 124 -4.64 -9.85 -20.36
CA GLY A 124 -5.34 -10.45 -19.22
C GLY A 124 -4.51 -10.63 -17.93
N ARG A 125 -3.18 -10.54 -17.97
CA ARG A 125 -2.30 -10.80 -16.80
C ARG A 125 -2.70 -10.06 -15.52
N CYS A 126 -3.20 -8.82 -15.64
CA CYS A 126 -3.64 -8.03 -14.49
C CYS A 126 -4.92 -8.60 -13.84
N VAL A 127 -5.78 -9.27 -14.61
CA VAL A 127 -6.98 -9.94 -14.11
C VAL A 127 -6.59 -11.22 -13.40
N ASP A 128 -5.72 -12.03 -14.01
CA ASP A 128 -5.24 -13.29 -13.42
C ASP A 128 -4.46 -13.06 -12.12
N ALA A 129 -3.68 -11.97 -12.06
CA ALA A 129 -2.92 -11.61 -10.87
C ALA A 129 -3.77 -10.98 -9.75
N CYS A 130 -5.05 -10.65 -9.99
CA CYS A 130 -5.86 -9.95 -9.02
C CYS A 130 -6.43 -10.89 -7.96
N PRO A 131 -6.01 -10.81 -6.67
CA PRO A 131 -6.52 -11.69 -5.61
C PRO A 131 -8.00 -11.44 -5.30
N MET A 132 -8.54 -10.26 -5.71
CA MET A 132 -9.94 -9.90 -5.52
C MET A 132 -10.80 -10.17 -6.75
N LEU A 133 -10.25 -10.85 -7.78
CA LEU A 133 -10.93 -11.21 -9.02
C LEU A 133 -11.57 -10.00 -9.74
N LEU A 134 -10.93 -8.84 -9.65
CA LEU A 134 -11.37 -7.63 -10.34
C LEU A 134 -10.82 -7.59 -11.77
N SER A 135 -11.34 -6.64 -12.56
CA SER A 135 -10.78 -6.30 -13.87
C SER A 135 -10.02 -4.94 -13.81
N PRO A 136 -8.74 -4.92 -13.41
CA PRO A 136 -7.99 -3.67 -13.20
C PRO A 136 -7.88 -2.84 -14.48
N THR A 137 -7.79 -3.47 -15.65
CA THR A 137 -7.71 -2.76 -16.92
C THR A 137 -9.00 -2.03 -17.27
N GLN A 138 -10.18 -2.60 -16.98
CA GLN A 138 -11.46 -1.92 -17.19
C GLN A 138 -11.64 -0.77 -16.21
N ILE A 139 -11.26 -0.97 -14.94
CA ILE A 139 -11.28 0.09 -13.93
C ILE A 139 -10.36 1.26 -14.34
N ASP A 140 -9.17 0.96 -14.86
CA ASP A 140 -8.25 1.98 -15.38
C ASP A 140 -8.87 2.75 -16.57
N GLN A 141 -9.56 2.07 -17.48
CA GLN A 141 -10.27 2.74 -18.58
C GLN A 141 -11.39 3.65 -18.06
N CYS A 142 -12.15 3.19 -17.05
CA CYS A 142 -13.18 4.00 -16.41
C CYS A 142 -12.59 5.24 -15.75
N MET A 143 -11.47 5.10 -15.05
CA MET A 143 -10.75 6.22 -14.41
C MET A 143 -10.33 7.27 -15.44
N ARG A 144 -9.74 6.83 -16.56
CA ARG A 144 -9.26 7.74 -17.63
C ARG A 144 -10.39 8.46 -18.38
N LYS A 145 -11.62 7.97 -18.26
CA LYS A 145 -12.83 8.53 -18.87
C LYS A 145 -13.78 9.17 -17.84
N ASP A 146 -13.34 9.31 -16.58
CA ASP A 146 -14.14 9.82 -15.46
C ASP A 146 -15.45 9.07 -15.19
N LEU A 147 -15.54 7.81 -15.61
CA LEU A 147 -16.70 6.94 -15.48
C LEU A 147 -16.69 6.21 -14.12
N TYR A 148 -16.73 6.97 -13.02
CA TYR A 148 -16.56 6.43 -11.67
C TYR A 148 -17.68 5.51 -11.21
N GLU A 149 -18.91 5.73 -11.67
CA GLU A 149 -20.06 4.87 -11.37
C GLU A 149 -19.90 3.48 -12.00
N TYR A 150 -19.37 3.41 -13.23
CA TYR A 150 -19.03 2.13 -13.85
C TYR A 150 -17.84 1.46 -13.13
N ALA A 151 -16.84 2.22 -12.70
CA ALA A 151 -15.75 1.66 -11.91
C ALA A 151 -16.26 1.08 -10.58
N GLU A 152 -17.26 1.70 -9.97
CA GLU A 152 -17.92 1.21 -8.77
C GLU A 152 -18.70 -0.08 -9.05
N ALA A 153 -19.45 -0.15 -10.13
CA ALA A 153 -20.16 -1.35 -10.58
C ALA A 153 -19.19 -2.51 -10.90
N LEU A 154 -17.98 -2.22 -11.39
CA LEU A 154 -16.89 -3.20 -11.57
C LEU A 154 -16.23 -3.64 -10.26
N GLY A 155 -16.71 -3.14 -9.12
CA GLY A 155 -16.24 -3.55 -7.80
C GLY A 155 -14.92 -2.91 -7.34
N VAL A 156 -14.54 -1.74 -7.87
CA VAL A 156 -13.28 -1.06 -7.50
C VAL A 156 -13.13 -0.85 -5.99
N MET A 157 -14.24 -0.70 -5.26
CA MET A 157 -14.24 -0.54 -3.80
C MET A 157 -13.68 -1.76 -3.07
N ASN A 158 -13.70 -2.95 -3.69
CA ASN A 158 -13.12 -4.19 -3.13
C ASN A 158 -11.60 -4.29 -3.38
N CYS A 159 -11.01 -3.37 -4.16
CA CYS A 159 -9.58 -3.39 -4.42
C CYS A 159 -8.79 -3.18 -3.12
N MET A 160 -7.91 -4.13 -2.77
CA MET A 160 -7.03 -4.05 -1.60
C MET A 160 -5.71 -3.30 -1.87
N GLU A 161 -5.55 -2.74 -3.07
CA GLU A 161 -4.39 -1.93 -3.48
C GLU A 161 -3.04 -2.65 -3.34
N CYS A 162 -3.01 -3.97 -3.52
CA CYS A 162 -1.83 -4.81 -3.31
C CYS A 162 -0.71 -4.61 -4.35
N GLY A 163 -0.98 -3.97 -5.49
CA GLY A 163 0.03 -3.72 -6.52
C GLY A 163 0.23 -4.84 -7.55
N ALA A 164 -0.30 -6.04 -7.33
CA ALA A 164 -0.07 -7.21 -8.18
C ALA A 164 -0.41 -6.97 -9.66
N CYS A 165 -1.50 -6.25 -9.94
CA CYS A 165 -1.92 -5.94 -11.30
C CYS A 165 -0.95 -5.01 -12.05
N SER A 166 -0.38 -4.01 -11.36
CA SER A 166 0.64 -3.13 -11.95
C SER A 166 1.95 -3.88 -12.18
N TRP A 167 2.35 -4.71 -11.22
CA TRP A 167 3.55 -5.52 -11.31
C TRP A 167 3.51 -6.51 -12.49
N SER A 168 2.38 -7.18 -12.70
CA SER A 168 2.21 -8.18 -13.76
C SER A 168 2.00 -7.56 -15.15
N CYS A 169 1.84 -6.24 -15.26
CA CYS A 169 1.52 -5.57 -16.52
C CYS A 169 2.75 -5.41 -17.43
N PRO A 170 2.81 -6.07 -18.61
CA PRO A 170 3.94 -5.92 -19.52
C PRO A 170 4.02 -4.52 -20.16
N SER A 171 2.90 -3.80 -20.22
CA SER A 171 2.83 -2.40 -20.69
C SER A 171 3.03 -1.38 -19.57
N ARG A 172 3.46 -1.82 -18.36
CA ARG A 172 3.83 -0.96 -17.22
C ARG A 172 2.77 0.05 -16.79
N ARG A 173 1.49 -0.33 -16.97
CA ARG A 173 0.38 0.54 -16.61
C ARG A 173 0.22 0.65 -15.09
N ASN A 174 -0.04 1.87 -14.62
CA ASN A 174 -0.22 2.18 -13.19
C ASN A 174 -1.63 1.81 -12.70
N LEU A 175 -2.04 0.55 -12.93
CA LEU A 175 -3.39 0.04 -12.66
C LEU A 175 -3.82 0.19 -11.19
N THR A 176 -2.90 -0.06 -10.27
CA THR A 176 -3.15 0.10 -8.83
C THR A 176 -3.44 1.56 -8.49
N GLN A 177 -2.71 2.50 -9.09
CA GLN A 177 -2.92 3.93 -8.88
C GLN A 177 -4.28 4.36 -9.42
N SER A 178 -4.68 3.87 -10.58
CA SER A 178 -6.02 4.11 -11.15
C SER A 178 -7.13 3.64 -10.22
N CYS A 179 -7.01 2.42 -9.66
CA CYS A 179 -7.95 1.91 -8.67
C CYS A 179 -8.00 2.80 -7.42
N ARG A 180 -6.84 3.24 -6.93
CA ARG A 180 -6.72 4.12 -5.75
C ARG A 180 -7.39 5.47 -5.98
N ILE A 181 -7.19 6.08 -7.14
CA ILE A 181 -7.83 7.34 -7.53
C ILE A 181 -9.35 7.17 -7.58
N CYS A 182 -9.86 6.15 -8.28
CA CYS A 182 -11.30 5.85 -8.34
C CYS A 182 -11.91 5.74 -6.94
N LYS A 183 -11.30 4.95 -6.05
CA LYS A 183 -11.79 4.77 -4.66
C LYS A 183 -11.85 6.09 -3.90
N ARG A 184 -10.82 6.93 -4.01
CA ARG A 184 -10.77 8.25 -3.35
C ARG A 184 -11.89 9.16 -3.84
N ILE A 185 -12.11 9.23 -5.15
CA ILE A 185 -13.14 10.08 -5.75
C ILE A 185 -14.54 9.60 -5.35
N ILE A 186 -14.81 8.29 -5.48
CA ILE A 186 -16.09 7.69 -5.09
C ILE A 186 -16.37 7.93 -3.60
N THR A 187 -15.38 7.70 -2.74
CA THR A 187 -15.51 7.93 -1.29
C THR A 187 -15.79 9.39 -0.98
N LYS A 188 -15.11 10.32 -1.66
CA LYS A 188 -15.34 11.77 -1.50
C LYS A 188 -16.77 12.12 -1.91
N ARG A 189 -17.24 11.68 -3.09
CA ARG A 189 -18.62 11.92 -3.57
C ARG A 189 -19.67 11.37 -2.60
N ARG A 190 -19.48 10.18 -2.05
CA ARG A 190 -20.37 9.58 -1.04
C ARG A 190 -20.45 10.41 0.23
N ARG A 191 -19.31 10.93 0.73
CA ARG A 191 -19.28 11.83 1.92
C ARG A 191 -19.99 13.13 1.67
N GLU A 192 -19.80 13.74 0.50
CA GLU A 192 -20.47 14.99 0.11
C GLU A 192 -21.99 14.80 -0.04
N ALA A 193 -22.44 13.68 -0.56
CA ALA A 193 -23.86 13.33 -0.65
C ALA A 193 -24.46 13.12 0.74
N ALA A 194 -23.78 12.40 1.63
CA ALA A 194 -24.25 12.18 3.01
C ALA A 194 -24.29 13.49 3.84
N GLY A 195 -23.32 14.39 3.63
CA GLY A 195 -23.30 15.70 4.33
C GLY A 195 -24.37 16.67 3.86
N LYS A 196 -24.94 16.52 2.66
CA LYS A 196 -26.06 17.33 2.15
C LYS A 196 -27.43 16.83 2.62
N GLY A 197 -27.54 15.60 3.10
CA GLY A 197 -28.80 15.03 3.62
C GLY A 197 -29.05 15.28 5.11
N GLY A 198 -28.16 16.00 5.80
CA GLY A 198 -28.23 16.29 7.23
C GLY A 198 -28.51 17.76 7.57
N LYS A 199 -29.17 18.49 6.68
CA LYS A 199 -29.70 19.86 6.97
C LYS A 199 -31.19 19.88 6.87
#